data_b09e3dabf396c5daca3b3d558ad884a6
#
_entry.id   b09e3dabf396c5daca3b3d558ad884a6
#
_cell.length_a   1.000
_cell.length_b   1.000
_cell.length_c   1.000
_cell.angle_alpha   90.00
_cell.angle_beta   90.00
_cell.angle_gamma   90.00
#
_symmetry.space_group_name_H-M   'P 1'
#
loop_
_entity.id
_entity.type
_entity.pdbx_description
1 polymer ?
#
loop_
_entity_poly.entity_id
_entity_poly.type
_entity_poly.pdbx_seq_one_letter_code
_entity_poly.pdbx_strand_id
1 'polypeptide(L)'
;FGDLALHEDLRFPVRRWGGNSTTRFNWRVNVHNTAADYFFQNIVGPDPGTLPHGNNFDTFLDETRLHGGEAILTVPLIGWTPREDGRIKRWGFSQALYGPQDLDECRFYLPTPPPWCSADSGNGRCATVANPSPTFCDDGLIVDNDPADTSIPAGAAFVTDWMEHLAGRVGTASQGGLRLYALDNEPMLWHDTHRDVAPVPLSYDELWNRTVSIGAAIKAEDPAAEILGPVFWGWCAYFTSAADAATQATCLDGPDRQAHGGMALVPWYLEQVCDYQQQHGVRLIDYLDLHYYPQGGVSGLETPGEDATTSAKRLRSLRELWDPAWVAESWINDTVNLIPRMRSWVDDHCPGIGLAVTEYRWGDDDGPSGALAQAEVLAIFGREGVDIANRWVAPEPDTRTVDAFRLFLDYDDAGSRIVGDSVAAVSDDLEDVTSYAVDRNGTLLVLLFNHDTTARQATVDVAAGLAGDGQLYRFDAVNPLAAIGAVAATDTTFELELPARSASLVVVPLGLFADGFESGDTSRWSAVAP
;
A
#
# COMPACT_ATOMS: atom_id res chain seq x y z
N PHE A 1 3.94 11.43 -1.02
CA PHE A 1 4.42 11.35 -2.40
C PHE A 1 5.87 10.89 -2.54
N GLY A 2 6.61 10.73 -1.47
CA GLY A 2 7.97 10.21 -1.43
C GLY A 2 9.06 11.24 -1.70
N ASP A 3 10.24 10.95 -1.19
CA ASP A 3 11.44 11.76 -1.41
C ASP A 3 11.98 11.52 -2.83
N LEU A 4 12.16 12.59 -3.60
CA LEU A 4 12.69 12.51 -4.96
C LEU A 4 14.14 11.99 -4.95
N ALA A 5 14.97 12.45 -4.01
CA ALA A 5 16.37 12.02 -3.91
C ALA A 5 16.45 10.51 -3.62
N LEU A 6 15.57 9.99 -2.78
CA LEU A 6 15.50 8.55 -2.52
C LEU A 6 15.04 7.75 -3.76
N HIS A 7 14.09 8.31 -4.56
CA HIS A 7 13.70 7.68 -5.81
C HIS A 7 14.81 7.75 -6.87
N GLU A 8 15.56 8.83 -6.93
CA GLU A 8 16.74 8.96 -7.79
C GLU A 8 17.80 7.88 -7.46
N ASP A 9 18.05 7.65 -6.18
CA ASP A 9 19.00 6.66 -5.66
C ASP A 9 18.53 5.22 -5.91
N LEU A 10 17.35 4.85 -5.41
CA LEU A 10 16.87 3.46 -5.40
C LEU A 10 16.04 3.06 -6.63
N ARG A 11 15.58 4.02 -7.43
CA ARG A 11 14.79 3.77 -8.65
C ARG A 11 13.61 2.85 -8.37
N PHE A 12 12.71 3.26 -7.46
CA PHE A 12 11.51 2.51 -7.13
C PHE A 12 10.73 2.15 -8.40
N PRO A 13 10.34 0.88 -8.58
CA PRO A 13 9.66 0.44 -9.79
C PRO A 13 8.26 1.05 -9.94
N VAL A 14 7.60 1.36 -8.82
CA VAL A 14 6.27 1.97 -8.81
C VAL A 14 6.16 3.00 -7.68
N ARG A 15 5.52 4.14 -7.98
CA ARG A 15 5.18 5.19 -7.00
C ARG A 15 3.70 5.50 -7.07
N ARG A 16 3.06 5.66 -5.92
CA ARG A 16 1.62 5.94 -5.84
C ARG A 16 1.36 7.39 -5.49
N TRP A 17 0.51 8.02 -6.28
CA TRP A 17 -0.18 9.26 -5.94
C TRP A 17 -1.47 8.88 -5.21
N GLY A 18 -1.43 8.80 -3.88
CA GLY A 18 -2.49 8.23 -3.05
C GLY A 18 -2.59 8.86 -1.66
N GLY A 19 -3.56 8.39 -0.88
CA GLY A 19 -3.94 8.90 0.42
C GLY A 19 -5.14 9.85 0.37
N ASN A 20 -5.71 10.22 1.52
CA ASN A 20 -6.94 11.00 1.62
C ASN A 20 -6.94 12.31 0.81
N SER A 21 -5.82 13.02 0.79
CA SER A 21 -5.74 14.29 0.06
C SER A 21 -5.74 14.13 -1.47
N THR A 22 -5.52 12.94 -2.01
CA THR A 22 -5.59 12.69 -3.45
C THR A 22 -6.98 12.31 -3.93
N THR A 23 -7.83 11.77 -3.07
CA THR A 23 -9.26 11.53 -3.31
C THR A 23 -9.95 12.74 -3.90
N ARG A 24 -9.61 13.92 -3.41
CA ARG A 24 -10.13 15.20 -3.91
C ARG A 24 -8.97 16.09 -4.36
N PHE A 25 -8.42 15.82 -5.53
CA PHE A 25 -7.42 16.65 -6.20
C PHE A 25 -7.99 17.19 -7.52
N ASN A 26 -8.06 18.51 -7.64
CA ASN A 26 -8.43 19.17 -8.89
C ASN A 26 -7.17 19.53 -9.68
N TRP A 27 -6.86 18.69 -10.67
CA TRP A 27 -5.70 18.82 -11.55
C TRP A 27 -5.73 20.10 -12.42
N ARG A 28 -6.94 20.61 -12.73
CA ARG A 28 -7.12 21.80 -13.56
C ARG A 28 -6.60 23.07 -12.90
N VAL A 29 -6.75 23.13 -11.58
CA VAL A 29 -6.38 24.31 -10.77
C VAL A 29 -5.30 24.02 -9.73
N ASN A 30 -4.79 22.78 -9.69
CA ASN A 30 -3.76 22.34 -8.75
C ASN A 30 -4.14 22.61 -7.29
N VAL A 31 -5.29 22.11 -6.86
CA VAL A 31 -5.83 22.24 -5.51
C VAL A 31 -6.23 20.87 -5.01
N HIS A 32 -5.86 20.51 -3.78
CA HIS A 32 -6.34 19.30 -3.11
C HIS A 32 -7.10 19.64 -1.83
N ASN A 33 -7.93 18.71 -1.35
CA ASN A 33 -8.58 18.83 -0.05
C ASN A 33 -7.92 17.86 0.94
N THR A 34 -7.64 18.34 2.13
CA THR A 34 -6.93 17.60 3.19
C THR A 34 -7.80 16.60 3.94
N ALA A 35 -9.08 16.50 3.63
CA ALA A 35 -10.01 15.62 4.32
C ALA A 35 -10.00 15.82 5.85
N ALA A 36 -10.34 14.78 6.62
CA ALA A 36 -10.29 14.79 8.08
C ALA A 36 -8.86 14.88 8.64
N ASP A 37 -7.85 14.61 7.83
CA ASP A 37 -6.44 14.67 8.25
C ASP A 37 -6.03 16.09 8.68
N TYR A 38 -6.66 17.12 8.07
CA TYR A 38 -6.39 18.50 8.45
C TYR A 38 -7.56 19.44 8.12
N PHE A 39 -8.56 19.51 8.96
CA PHE A 39 -9.67 20.49 8.95
C PHE A 39 -10.45 20.58 7.63
N PHE A 40 -10.47 19.55 6.80
CA PHE A 40 -11.22 19.50 5.53
C PHE A 40 -10.92 20.71 4.61
N GLN A 41 -9.66 21.09 4.51
CA GLN A 41 -9.25 22.30 3.82
C GLN A 41 -8.83 22.06 2.38
N ASN A 42 -9.20 22.99 1.51
CA ASN A 42 -8.59 23.12 0.20
C ASN A 42 -7.24 23.80 0.32
N ILE A 43 -6.19 23.08 -0.05
CA ILE A 43 -4.82 23.59 -0.10
C ILE A 43 -4.44 23.83 -1.55
N VAL A 44 -3.96 25.03 -1.81
CA VAL A 44 -3.55 25.48 -3.15
C VAL A 44 -2.10 25.08 -3.38
N GLY A 45 -1.86 24.27 -4.41
CA GLY A 45 -0.51 23.93 -4.85
C GLY A 45 0.19 25.11 -5.55
N PRO A 46 1.47 24.95 -5.91
CA PRO A 46 2.21 25.95 -6.70
C PRO A 46 1.48 26.34 -8.00
N ASP A 47 1.65 27.58 -8.45
CA ASP A 47 1.16 28.04 -9.73
C ASP A 47 2.33 28.13 -10.72
N PRO A 48 2.43 27.22 -11.71
CA PRO A 48 3.46 27.32 -12.74
C PRO A 48 3.16 28.40 -13.78
N GLY A 49 1.99 29.05 -13.72
CA GLY A 49 1.53 30.00 -14.76
C GLY A 49 1.03 29.33 -16.04
N THR A 50 0.93 28.01 -16.06
CA THR A 50 0.56 27.20 -17.24
C THR A 50 -0.56 26.20 -16.96
N LEU A 51 -1.21 26.30 -15.78
CA LEU A 51 -2.27 25.36 -15.42
C LEU A 51 -3.30 25.18 -16.56
N PRO A 52 -3.76 23.95 -16.79
CA PRO A 52 -3.54 22.73 -15.99
C PRO A 52 -2.16 22.07 -16.13
N HIS A 53 -1.32 22.48 -17.08
CA HIS A 53 0.02 21.91 -17.26
C HIS A 53 0.97 22.30 -16.12
N GLY A 54 1.73 21.31 -15.60
CA GLY A 54 2.65 21.51 -14.51
C GLY A 54 1.96 21.52 -13.13
N ASN A 55 0.78 20.93 -13.01
CA ASN A 55 0.18 20.65 -11.71
C ASN A 55 1.02 19.64 -10.92
N ASN A 56 0.68 19.42 -9.65
CA ASN A 56 1.46 18.55 -8.76
C ASN A 56 1.54 17.10 -9.26
N PHE A 57 0.46 16.57 -9.87
CA PHE A 57 0.53 15.23 -10.44
C PHE A 57 1.39 15.16 -11.70
N ASP A 58 1.32 16.17 -12.55
CA ASP A 58 2.22 16.26 -13.72
C ASP A 58 3.68 16.19 -13.31
N THR A 59 4.05 16.94 -12.25
CA THR A 59 5.41 16.94 -11.69
C THR A 59 5.77 15.57 -11.12
N PHE A 60 4.89 14.98 -10.33
CA PHE A 60 5.09 13.64 -9.76
C PHE A 60 5.28 12.56 -10.84
N LEU A 61 4.49 12.62 -11.92
CA LEU A 61 4.59 11.71 -13.05
C LEU A 61 5.93 11.85 -13.78
N ASP A 62 6.33 13.09 -14.07
CA ASP A 62 7.60 13.39 -14.76
C ASP A 62 8.80 12.89 -13.93
N GLU A 63 8.82 13.17 -12.63
CA GLU A 63 9.85 12.70 -11.68
C GLU A 63 9.90 11.16 -11.60
N THR A 64 8.74 10.52 -11.53
CA THR A 64 8.65 9.05 -11.46
C THR A 64 9.25 8.41 -12.72
N ARG A 65 8.89 8.93 -13.89
CA ARG A 65 9.35 8.42 -15.19
C ARG A 65 10.82 8.71 -15.45
N LEU A 66 11.34 9.85 -14.96
CA LEU A 66 12.75 10.22 -15.11
C LEU A 66 13.69 9.17 -14.54
N HIS A 67 13.29 8.52 -13.46
CA HIS A 67 14.09 7.47 -12.80
C HIS A 67 13.59 6.04 -13.10
N GLY A 68 12.75 5.89 -14.14
CA GLY A 68 12.33 4.58 -14.68
C GLY A 68 11.23 3.88 -13.88
N GLY A 69 10.52 4.58 -13.00
CA GLY A 69 9.36 4.06 -12.28
C GLY A 69 8.05 4.28 -13.04
N GLU A 70 7.02 3.53 -12.65
CA GLU A 70 5.63 3.74 -13.06
C GLU A 70 4.86 4.49 -11.97
N ALA A 71 3.95 5.37 -12.37
CA ALA A 71 3.07 6.08 -11.44
C ALA A 71 1.70 5.39 -11.35
N ILE A 72 1.15 5.34 -10.14
CA ILE A 72 -0.28 5.03 -9.92
C ILE A 72 -1.00 6.35 -9.68
N LEU A 73 -2.03 6.63 -10.47
CA LEU A 73 -2.89 7.80 -10.29
C LEU A 73 -4.16 7.42 -9.54
N THR A 74 -4.40 8.03 -8.37
CA THR A 74 -5.70 7.99 -7.72
C THR A 74 -6.68 8.92 -8.43
N VAL A 75 -7.81 8.38 -8.92
CA VAL A 75 -8.88 9.14 -9.56
C VAL A 75 -10.11 9.23 -8.64
N PRO A 76 -10.84 10.37 -8.61
CA PRO A 76 -11.94 10.58 -7.67
C PRO A 76 -13.16 9.71 -8.00
N LEU A 77 -13.34 8.61 -7.27
CA LEU A 77 -14.56 7.79 -7.25
C LEU A 77 -15.64 8.44 -6.35
N ILE A 78 -15.22 9.26 -5.39
CA ILE A 78 -16.11 9.95 -4.43
C ILE A 78 -17.11 10.88 -5.10
N GLY A 79 -16.82 11.35 -6.33
CA GLY A 79 -17.71 12.22 -7.10
C GLY A 79 -17.59 13.72 -6.79
N TRP A 80 -16.55 14.14 -6.06
CA TRP A 80 -16.28 15.51 -5.67
C TRP A 80 -14.81 15.88 -5.87
N THR A 81 -14.55 17.15 -6.27
CA THR A 81 -13.21 17.72 -6.38
C THR A 81 -13.23 19.17 -5.89
N PRO A 82 -12.09 19.75 -5.43
CA PRO A 82 -12.05 21.16 -5.05
C PRO A 82 -12.55 22.10 -6.14
N ARG A 83 -13.14 23.21 -5.70
CA ARG A 83 -13.67 24.27 -6.60
C ARG A 83 -12.60 24.86 -7.48
N GLU A 84 -13.01 25.30 -8.67
CA GLU A 84 -12.13 25.95 -9.66
C GLU A 84 -12.05 27.46 -9.50
N ASP A 85 -13.00 28.07 -8.76
CA ASP A 85 -13.11 29.51 -8.61
C ASP A 85 -12.08 30.09 -7.63
N GLY A 86 -11.01 30.61 -8.18
CA GLY A 86 -10.11 31.50 -7.49
C GLY A 86 -8.96 30.88 -6.72
N ARG A 87 -8.69 29.57 -6.80
CA ARG A 87 -7.52 28.95 -6.15
C ARG A 87 -7.24 29.51 -4.74
N ILE A 88 -8.24 29.46 -3.86
CA ILE A 88 -8.15 30.02 -2.51
C ILE A 88 -8.35 28.92 -1.47
N LYS A 89 -7.77 29.14 -0.27
CA LYS A 89 -8.00 28.28 0.89
C LYS A 89 -9.49 28.32 1.28
N ARG A 90 -10.10 27.15 1.43
CA ARG A 90 -11.48 26.93 1.86
C ARG A 90 -11.51 25.78 2.85
N TRP A 91 -12.58 25.61 3.58
CA TRP A 91 -12.78 24.53 4.54
C TRP A 91 -14.25 24.09 4.60
N GLY A 92 -14.45 22.79 4.82
CA GLY A 92 -15.77 22.17 4.79
C GLY A 92 -16.67 22.50 5.99
N PHE A 93 -16.05 22.89 7.13
CA PHE A 93 -16.79 23.15 8.37
C PHE A 93 -16.46 24.54 8.95
N SER A 94 -17.04 25.57 8.30
CA SER A 94 -16.92 26.95 8.79
C SER A 94 -17.66 27.12 10.11
N GLN A 95 -16.99 27.65 11.16
CA GLN A 95 -17.61 27.99 12.42
C GLN A 95 -18.65 29.14 12.28
N ALA A 96 -18.40 30.06 11.36
CA ALA A 96 -19.32 31.14 11.06
C ALA A 96 -20.64 30.65 10.44
N LEU A 97 -20.57 29.58 9.62
CA LEU A 97 -21.75 28.99 8.97
C LEU A 97 -22.45 27.94 9.84
N TYR A 98 -21.68 27.04 10.46
CA TYR A 98 -22.20 25.82 11.10
C TYR A 98 -22.16 25.88 12.65
N GLY A 99 -21.62 26.94 13.21
CA GLY A 99 -21.54 27.16 14.66
C GLY A 99 -20.22 26.68 15.28
N PRO A 100 -20.07 26.89 16.60
CA PRO A 100 -18.85 26.60 17.34
C PRO A 100 -18.47 25.11 17.30
N GLN A 101 -17.21 24.85 17.15
CA GLN A 101 -16.65 23.50 17.11
C GLN A 101 -15.61 23.29 18.22
N ASP A 102 -15.32 22.03 18.55
CA ASP A 102 -14.43 21.70 19.67
C ASP A 102 -12.97 22.06 19.39
N LEU A 103 -12.58 22.09 18.10
CA LEU A 103 -11.26 22.52 17.65
C LEU A 103 -11.36 23.31 16.34
N ASP A 104 -10.53 24.36 16.22
CA ASP A 104 -10.25 25.07 14.98
C ASP A 104 -8.76 25.09 14.69
N GLU A 105 -8.40 25.44 13.46
CA GLU A 105 -7.02 25.42 13.00
C GLU A 105 -6.11 26.29 13.88
N CYS A 106 -6.55 27.45 14.36
CA CYS A 106 -5.69 28.31 15.20
C CYS A 106 -5.53 27.75 16.62
N ARG A 107 -6.55 27.11 17.19
CA ARG A 107 -6.45 26.41 18.48
C ARG A 107 -5.56 25.18 18.41
N PHE A 108 -5.48 24.52 17.26
CA PHE A 108 -4.56 23.39 17.04
C PHE A 108 -3.10 23.79 17.27
N TYR A 109 -2.71 25.03 16.94
CA TYR A 109 -1.35 25.55 17.09
C TYR A 109 -1.09 26.33 18.39
N LEU A 110 -1.97 26.26 19.38
CA LEU A 110 -1.71 26.94 20.65
C LEU A 110 -0.45 26.39 21.36
N PRO A 111 0.34 27.22 22.04
CA PRO A 111 0.07 28.64 22.37
C PRO A 111 0.52 29.65 21.31
N THR A 112 1.06 29.22 20.18
CA THR A 112 1.64 30.14 19.16
C THR A 112 1.01 29.89 17.78
N PRO A 113 -0.26 30.33 17.57
CA PRO A 113 -0.94 30.14 16.29
C PRO A 113 -0.23 30.95 15.18
N PRO A 114 0.03 30.34 14.01
CA PRO A 114 0.65 31.04 12.90
C PRO A 114 -0.32 32.05 12.27
N PRO A 115 0.19 33.13 11.63
CA PRO A 115 -0.65 34.20 11.08
C PRO A 115 -1.53 33.75 9.89
N TRP A 116 -1.26 32.59 9.31
CA TRP A 116 -2.03 32.03 8.19
C TRP A 116 -3.15 31.10 8.64
N CYS A 117 -3.26 30.74 9.94
CA CYS A 117 -4.33 29.89 10.43
C CYS A 117 -5.69 30.61 10.37
N SER A 118 -6.75 29.84 10.28
CA SER A 118 -8.14 30.34 10.30
C SER A 118 -8.88 29.85 11.53
N ALA A 119 -9.30 30.76 12.39
CA ALA A 119 -10.19 30.42 13.51
C ALA A 119 -11.61 30.03 13.06
N ASP A 120 -11.97 30.27 11.80
CA ASP A 120 -13.23 29.81 11.21
C ASP A 120 -13.17 28.38 10.67
N SER A 121 -11.97 27.84 10.45
CA SER A 121 -11.77 26.49 9.97
C SER A 121 -11.88 25.47 11.12
N GLY A 122 -13.04 24.88 11.29
CA GLY A 122 -13.32 23.88 12.31
C GLY A 122 -13.06 22.46 11.87
N ASN A 123 -13.00 21.54 12.84
CA ASN A 123 -12.77 20.10 12.60
C ASN A 123 -14.08 19.32 12.34
N GLY A 124 -15.21 20.00 12.27
CA GLY A 124 -16.52 19.39 12.03
C GLY A 124 -17.11 18.66 13.24
N ARG A 125 -16.54 18.83 14.45
CA ARG A 125 -17.09 18.31 15.69
C ARG A 125 -17.72 19.43 16.49
N CYS A 126 -18.94 19.21 17.00
CA CYS A 126 -19.62 20.22 17.80
C CYS A 126 -18.83 20.48 19.08
N ALA A 127 -18.78 21.77 19.49
CA ALA A 127 -18.22 22.12 20.79
C ALA A 127 -19.02 21.45 21.91
N THR A 128 -18.37 20.67 22.77
CA THR A 128 -19.01 19.94 23.88
C THR A 128 -19.48 20.84 25.01
N VAL A 129 -19.06 22.12 25.02
CA VAL A 129 -19.36 23.07 26.09
C VAL A 129 -20.47 24.00 25.65
N ALA A 130 -21.68 23.71 26.19
CA ALA A 130 -22.75 24.64 26.52
C ALA A 130 -23.34 25.55 25.44
N ASN A 131 -23.11 25.31 24.14
CA ASN A 131 -24.06 25.84 23.16
C ASN A 131 -24.11 24.95 21.94
N PRO A 132 -25.07 24.04 21.88
CA PRO A 132 -25.40 23.44 20.60
C PRO A 132 -25.91 24.59 19.72
N SER A 133 -25.27 24.83 18.57
CA SER A 133 -26.07 25.33 17.47
C SER A 133 -26.95 24.16 17.09
N PRO A 134 -28.22 24.14 17.49
CA PRO A 134 -29.01 22.92 17.40
C PRO A 134 -29.38 22.54 15.98
N THR A 135 -29.05 23.36 15.01
CA THR A 135 -29.42 23.18 13.60
C THR A 135 -28.47 22.30 12.83
N PHE A 136 -27.18 22.27 13.18
CA PHE A 136 -26.16 21.55 12.43
C PHE A 136 -25.39 20.52 13.27
N CYS A 137 -25.85 20.20 14.46
CA CYS A 137 -25.14 19.28 15.35
C CYS A 137 -25.99 18.04 15.63
N ASP A 138 -25.51 16.88 15.22
CA ASP A 138 -26.09 15.59 15.52
C ASP A 138 -25.00 14.63 16.01
N ASP A 139 -25.25 13.95 17.13
CA ASP A 139 -24.32 13.03 17.80
C ASP A 139 -22.86 13.54 17.90
N GLY A 140 -22.71 14.83 18.20
CA GLY A 140 -21.40 15.49 18.34
C GLY A 140 -20.71 15.85 17.03
N LEU A 141 -21.33 15.61 15.90
CA LEU A 141 -20.80 15.95 14.58
C LEU A 141 -21.60 17.10 13.95
N ILE A 142 -20.91 17.95 13.17
CA ILE A 142 -21.58 18.89 12.28
C ILE A 142 -22.17 18.10 11.13
N VAL A 143 -23.46 18.30 10.88
CA VAL A 143 -24.24 17.67 9.79
C VAL A 143 -24.87 18.75 8.90
N ASP A 144 -25.38 18.36 7.73
CA ASP A 144 -26.06 19.26 6.78
C ASP A 144 -25.21 20.47 6.33
N ASN A 145 -23.88 20.33 6.36
CA ASN A 145 -22.99 21.29 5.72
C ASN A 145 -23.14 21.21 4.19
N ASP A 146 -22.86 22.30 3.48
CA ASP A 146 -22.93 22.35 2.03
C ASP A 146 -21.61 21.86 1.40
N PRO A 147 -21.58 20.73 0.67
CA PRO A 147 -20.39 20.28 -0.07
C PRO A 147 -19.83 21.36 -1.01
N ALA A 148 -20.68 22.26 -1.52
CA ALA A 148 -20.28 23.33 -2.42
C ALA A 148 -19.40 24.41 -1.74
N ASP A 149 -19.28 24.42 -0.42
CA ASP A 149 -18.33 25.31 0.27
C ASP A 149 -16.87 25.07 -0.17
N THR A 150 -16.51 23.82 -0.41
CA THR A 150 -15.15 23.42 -0.80
C THR A 150 -15.07 22.81 -2.19
N SER A 151 -16.13 22.18 -2.69
CA SER A 151 -16.04 21.22 -3.79
C SER A 151 -17.09 21.48 -4.89
N ILE A 152 -16.85 20.89 -6.04
CA ILE A 152 -17.76 20.78 -7.18
C ILE A 152 -17.90 19.30 -7.56
N PRO A 153 -19.02 18.90 -8.20
CA PRO A 153 -19.16 17.53 -8.70
C PRO A 153 -18.05 17.16 -9.69
N ALA A 154 -17.51 15.94 -9.55
CA ALA A 154 -16.51 15.36 -10.43
C ALA A 154 -16.92 13.92 -10.74
N GLY A 155 -17.41 13.68 -11.95
CA GLY A 155 -17.79 12.35 -12.44
C GLY A 155 -16.83 11.85 -13.51
N ALA A 156 -17.30 10.88 -14.30
CA ALA A 156 -16.52 10.23 -15.35
C ALA A 156 -15.85 11.23 -16.33
N ALA A 157 -16.56 12.28 -16.75
CA ALA A 157 -16.00 13.30 -17.64
C ALA A 157 -14.80 14.04 -17.04
N PHE A 158 -14.78 14.27 -15.72
CA PHE A 158 -13.63 14.89 -15.07
C PHE A 158 -12.40 13.98 -15.13
N VAL A 159 -12.60 12.66 -15.00
CA VAL A 159 -11.54 11.66 -15.07
C VAL A 159 -11.03 11.50 -16.50
N THR A 160 -11.93 11.38 -17.49
CA THR A 160 -11.51 11.25 -18.89
C THR A 160 -10.81 12.51 -19.43
N ASP A 161 -11.25 13.72 -19.06
CA ASP A 161 -10.53 14.96 -19.40
C ASP A 161 -9.10 14.97 -18.79
N TRP A 162 -8.93 14.38 -17.60
CA TRP A 162 -7.60 14.23 -17.00
C TRP A 162 -6.75 13.22 -17.77
N MET A 163 -7.34 12.10 -18.17
CA MET A 163 -6.65 11.10 -19.00
C MET A 163 -6.22 11.69 -20.35
N GLU A 164 -7.10 12.48 -21.01
CA GLU A 164 -6.76 13.20 -22.26
C GLU A 164 -5.58 14.17 -22.04
N HIS A 165 -5.60 14.94 -20.94
CA HIS A 165 -4.50 15.83 -20.58
C HIS A 165 -3.18 15.06 -20.45
N LEU A 166 -3.18 13.93 -19.73
CA LEU A 166 -2.00 13.09 -19.49
C LEU A 166 -1.55 12.40 -20.80
N ALA A 167 -2.48 11.87 -21.60
CA ALA A 167 -2.17 11.26 -22.88
C ALA A 167 -1.54 12.27 -23.85
N GLY A 168 -2.00 13.54 -23.82
CA GLY A 168 -1.39 14.64 -24.58
C GLY A 168 0.05 14.96 -24.17
N ARG A 169 0.44 14.63 -22.93
CA ARG A 169 1.80 14.86 -22.38
C ARG A 169 2.73 13.68 -22.61
N VAL A 170 2.29 12.48 -22.29
CA VAL A 170 3.15 11.29 -22.17
C VAL A 170 2.71 10.11 -23.06
N GLY A 171 1.62 10.25 -23.80
CA GLY A 171 1.00 9.18 -24.58
C GLY A 171 0.00 8.36 -23.77
N THR A 172 -0.74 7.48 -24.45
CA THR A 172 -1.64 6.48 -23.83
C THR A 172 -0.84 5.35 -23.17
N ALA A 173 -1.49 4.49 -22.39
CA ALA A 173 -0.86 3.33 -21.75
C ALA A 173 -0.15 2.43 -22.80
N SER A 174 -0.79 2.15 -23.94
CA SER A 174 -0.19 1.37 -25.04
C SER A 174 1.00 2.05 -25.72
N GLN A 175 1.18 3.35 -25.54
CA GLN A 175 2.30 4.14 -26.05
C GLN A 175 3.40 4.35 -24.98
N GLY A 176 3.28 3.69 -23.83
CA GLY A 176 4.20 3.85 -22.70
C GLY A 176 3.90 5.08 -21.84
N GLY A 177 2.69 5.60 -21.90
CA GLY A 177 2.17 6.66 -21.02
C GLY A 177 1.76 6.14 -19.64
N LEU A 178 0.83 6.85 -18.97
CA LEU A 178 0.30 6.40 -17.69
C LEU A 178 -0.58 5.17 -17.89
N ARG A 179 -0.27 4.10 -17.14
CA ARG A 179 -0.96 2.81 -17.25
C ARG A 179 -1.86 2.53 -16.05
N LEU A 180 -1.45 2.89 -14.84
CA LEU A 180 -2.05 2.45 -13.57
C LEU A 180 -2.97 3.52 -12.97
N TYR A 181 -4.23 3.17 -12.75
CA TYR A 181 -5.27 4.04 -12.17
C TYR A 181 -5.89 3.37 -10.95
N ALA A 182 -5.83 4.01 -9.78
CA ALA A 182 -6.49 3.53 -8.57
C ALA A 182 -7.87 4.19 -8.41
N LEU A 183 -8.89 3.38 -8.14
CA LEU A 183 -10.26 3.85 -7.90
C LEU A 183 -10.38 4.41 -6.48
N ASP A 184 -9.91 5.64 -6.34
CA ASP A 184 -9.92 6.44 -5.11
C ASP A 184 -8.97 5.94 -4.01
N ASN A 185 -9.22 6.36 -2.78
CA ASN A 185 -8.53 5.96 -1.57
C ASN A 185 -9.56 5.60 -0.50
N GLU A 186 -9.53 4.37 -0.01
CA GLU A 186 -10.30 3.87 1.13
C GLU A 186 -11.79 4.27 1.13
N PRO A 187 -12.56 3.94 0.07
CA PRO A 187 -13.94 4.41 -0.07
C PRO A 187 -14.85 4.03 1.10
N MET A 188 -14.54 2.94 1.81
CA MET A 188 -15.31 2.52 2.98
C MET A 188 -15.11 3.42 4.23
N LEU A 189 -14.18 4.38 4.18
CA LEU A 189 -13.95 5.37 5.24
C LEU A 189 -14.45 6.78 4.91
N TRP A 190 -14.99 7.05 3.71
CA TRP A 190 -15.36 8.42 3.31
C TRP A 190 -16.36 9.10 4.23
N HIS A 191 -17.29 8.36 4.83
CA HIS A 191 -18.28 8.89 5.75
C HIS A 191 -17.67 9.49 7.03
N ASP A 192 -16.39 9.24 7.29
CA ASP A 192 -15.58 9.87 8.34
C ASP A 192 -14.51 10.78 7.72
N THR A 193 -13.67 10.23 6.84
CA THR A 193 -12.51 10.95 6.29
C THR A 193 -12.90 12.11 5.36
N HIS A 194 -14.01 11.99 4.62
CA HIS A 194 -14.51 13.00 3.68
C HIS A 194 -15.97 13.38 3.95
N ARG A 195 -16.39 13.34 5.22
CA ARG A 195 -17.79 13.52 5.59
C ARG A 195 -18.36 14.89 5.24
N ASP A 196 -17.51 15.89 4.96
CA ASP A 196 -17.94 17.20 4.44
C ASP A 196 -18.59 17.12 3.05
N VAL A 197 -18.33 16.08 2.27
CA VAL A 197 -18.93 15.86 0.94
C VAL A 197 -19.57 14.47 0.78
N ALA A 198 -19.22 13.50 1.62
CA ALA A 198 -19.71 12.12 1.56
C ALA A 198 -20.06 11.58 2.95
N PRO A 199 -21.06 12.17 3.65
CA PRO A 199 -21.40 11.80 5.03
C PRO A 199 -22.13 10.45 5.14
N VAL A 200 -22.61 9.88 4.04
CA VAL A 200 -23.36 8.62 4.03
C VAL A 200 -22.41 7.45 3.85
N PRO A 201 -22.38 6.47 4.78
CA PRO A 201 -21.59 5.27 4.62
C PRO A 201 -21.95 4.49 3.35
N LEU A 202 -20.94 4.06 2.57
CA LEU A 202 -21.16 3.31 1.35
C LEU A 202 -21.69 1.89 1.61
N SER A 203 -22.66 1.47 0.78
CA SER A 203 -23.11 0.09 0.65
C SER A 203 -22.32 -0.68 -0.43
N TYR A 204 -22.57 -1.99 -0.54
CA TYR A 204 -22.08 -2.85 -1.61
C TYR A 204 -22.48 -2.30 -3.00
N ASP A 205 -23.78 -2.05 -3.19
CA ASP A 205 -24.31 -1.56 -4.46
C ASP A 205 -23.75 -0.18 -4.85
N GLU A 206 -23.62 0.73 -3.91
CA GLU A 206 -23.11 2.07 -4.20
C GLU A 206 -21.63 2.03 -4.59
N LEU A 207 -20.80 1.22 -3.89
CA LEU A 207 -19.41 1.00 -4.28
C LEU A 207 -19.31 0.46 -5.70
N TRP A 208 -20.11 -0.56 -6.04
CA TRP A 208 -20.12 -1.16 -7.36
C TRP A 208 -20.58 -0.18 -8.45
N ASN A 209 -21.67 0.54 -8.21
CA ASN A 209 -22.18 1.53 -9.17
C ASN A 209 -21.13 2.60 -9.50
N ARG A 210 -20.39 3.07 -8.51
CA ARG A 210 -19.29 4.02 -8.70
C ARG A 210 -18.13 3.39 -9.46
N THR A 211 -17.75 2.15 -9.12
CA THR A 211 -16.75 1.37 -9.87
C THR A 211 -17.09 1.27 -11.34
N VAL A 212 -18.33 0.90 -11.68
CA VAL A 212 -18.79 0.80 -13.07
C VAL A 212 -18.70 2.16 -13.77
N SER A 213 -19.19 3.21 -13.11
CA SER A 213 -19.24 4.55 -13.71
C SER A 213 -17.86 5.06 -14.13
N ILE A 214 -16.88 4.94 -13.24
CA ILE A 214 -15.52 5.46 -13.49
C ILE A 214 -14.67 4.44 -14.27
N GLY A 215 -14.71 3.16 -13.87
CA GLY A 215 -13.91 2.12 -14.51
C GLY A 215 -14.26 1.92 -15.99
N ALA A 216 -15.55 1.94 -16.34
CA ALA A 216 -15.98 1.86 -17.73
C ALA A 216 -15.52 3.08 -18.55
N ALA A 217 -15.54 4.27 -17.98
CA ALA A 217 -15.05 5.48 -18.63
C ALA A 217 -13.54 5.43 -18.88
N ILE A 218 -12.75 4.98 -17.89
CA ILE A 218 -11.30 4.77 -18.05
C ILE A 218 -11.02 3.79 -19.18
N LYS A 219 -11.68 2.62 -19.18
CA LYS A 219 -11.46 1.58 -20.21
C LYS A 219 -11.94 1.99 -21.58
N ALA A 220 -12.93 2.88 -21.67
CA ALA A 220 -13.39 3.44 -22.95
C ALA A 220 -12.40 4.47 -23.51
N GLU A 221 -11.80 5.30 -22.64
CA GLU A 221 -10.82 6.32 -23.02
C GLU A 221 -9.47 5.70 -23.38
N ASP A 222 -8.96 4.78 -22.57
CA ASP A 222 -7.72 4.04 -22.82
C ASP A 222 -7.91 2.55 -22.51
N PRO A 223 -8.20 1.70 -23.51
CA PRO A 223 -8.40 0.27 -23.31
C PRO A 223 -7.19 -0.49 -22.74
N ALA A 224 -5.99 0.10 -22.82
CA ALA A 224 -4.76 -0.47 -22.25
C ALA A 224 -4.46 0.00 -20.83
N ALA A 225 -5.27 0.93 -20.30
CA ALA A 225 -5.16 1.32 -18.89
C ALA A 225 -5.51 0.15 -17.97
N GLU A 226 -4.79 0.01 -16.88
CA GLU A 226 -5.02 -1.00 -15.85
C GLU A 226 -5.54 -0.34 -14.57
N ILE A 227 -6.55 -0.94 -13.98
CA ILE A 227 -7.29 -0.35 -12.85
C ILE A 227 -7.07 -1.17 -11.59
N LEU A 228 -6.66 -0.47 -10.53
CA LEU A 228 -6.54 -0.98 -9.17
C LEU A 228 -7.82 -0.59 -8.40
N GLY A 229 -8.46 -1.55 -7.75
CA GLY A 229 -9.66 -1.25 -6.97
C GLY A 229 -10.15 -2.41 -6.12
N PRO A 230 -11.05 -2.08 -5.18
CA PRO A 230 -11.57 -0.76 -4.83
C PRO A 230 -10.78 -0.03 -3.73
N VAL A 231 -9.52 -0.39 -3.47
CA VAL A 231 -8.61 0.24 -2.49
C VAL A 231 -9.16 0.14 -1.06
N PHE A 232 -9.34 -1.09 -0.60
CA PHE A 232 -9.89 -1.38 0.74
C PHE A 232 -8.93 -1.01 1.86
N TRP A 233 -9.42 -0.32 2.91
CA TRP A 233 -8.61 0.22 4.01
C TRP A 233 -8.04 -0.81 4.99
N GLY A 234 -8.62 -2.02 5.07
CA GLY A 234 -8.17 -3.02 6.02
C GLY A 234 -9.23 -4.07 6.35
N TRP A 235 -9.00 -4.82 7.44
CA TRP A 235 -9.68 -6.06 7.80
C TRP A 235 -11.21 -6.01 7.66
N CYS A 236 -11.86 -5.03 8.29
CA CYS A 236 -13.32 -4.98 8.26
C CYS A 236 -13.88 -4.79 6.85
N ALA A 237 -13.25 -3.94 6.04
CA ALA A 237 -13.67 -3.67 4.67
C ALA A 237 -13.54 -4.87 3.73
N TYR A 238 -12.82 -5.91 4.11
CA TYR A 238 -12.79 -7.13 3.31
C TYR A 238 -14.07 -7.95 3.43
N PHE A 239 -14.84 -7.76 4.50
CA PHE A 239 -16.00 -8.58 4.84
C PHE A 239 -17.33 -7.84 4.78
N THR A 240 -17.36 -6.55 5.11
CA THR A 240 -18.60 -5.75 5.24
C THR A 240 -18.44 -4.36 4.63
N SER A 241 -19.55 -3.74 4.26
CA SER A 241 -19.58 -2.36 3.79
C SER A 241 -19.42 -1.36 4.95
N ALA A 242 -19.19 -0.09 4.58
CA ALA A 242 -19.26 1.01 5.54
C ALA A 242 -20.64 1.14 6.19
N ALA A 243 -21.72 0.88 5.43
CA ALA A 243 -23.08 0.89 5.94
C ALA A 243 -23.31 -0.17 7.02
N ASP A 244 -22.71 -1.35 6.88
CA ASP A 244 -22.74 -2.38 7.91
C ASP A 244 -21.89 -1.96 9.12
N ALA A 245 -20.66 -1.51 8.91
CA ALA A 245 -19.75 -1.11 9.97
C ALA A 245 -20.33 -0.01 10.86
N ALA A 246 -21.09 0.91 10.31
CA ALA A 246 -21.77 1.98 11.06
C ALA A 246 -22.87 1.47 12.02
N THR A 247 -23.34 0.25 11.84
CA THR A 247 -24.49 -0.29 12.61
C THR A 247 -24.16 -1.51 13.46
N GLN A 248 -22.98 -2.11 13.30
CA GLN A 248 -22.63 -3.40 13.92
C GLN A 248 -21.46 -3.30 14.91
N ALA A 249 -21.51 -4.11 15.95
CA ALA A 249 -20.41 -4.22 16.92
C ALA A 249 -19.23 -5.04 16.37
N THR A 250 -19.42 -5.83 15.31
CA THR A 250 -18.39 -6.62 14.65
C THR A 250 -18.31 -6.26 13.17
N CYS A 251 -17.13 -6.30 12.60
CA CYS A 251 -16.93 -6.03 11.18
C CYS A 251 -17.09 -7.27 10.27
N LEU A 252 -17.70 -8.34 10.75
CA LEU A 252 -17.82 -9.60 10.00
C LEU A 252 -19.23 -9.89 9.50
N ASP A 253 -20.22 -9.10 9.88
CA ASP A 253 -21.62 -9.30 9.49
C ASP A 253 -22.42 -8.00 9.58
N GLY A 254 -23.50 -7.88 8.81
CA GLY A 254 -24.41 -6.75 8.84
C GLY A 254 -25.58 -6.86 7.85
N PRO A 255 -26.56 -5.94 7.94
CA PRO A 255 -27.75 -5.97 7.07
C PRO A 255 -27.45 -5.90 5.58
N ASP A 256 -26.48 -5.10 5.17
CA ASP A 256 -26.09 -4.95 3.76
C ASP A 256 -25.46 -6.24 3.24
N ARG A 257 -24.51 -6.81 3.99
CA ARG A 257 -23.95 -8.14 3.68
C ARG A 257 -25.03 -9.22 3.60
N GLN A 258 -25.98 -9.23 4.53
CA GLN A 258 -27.09 -10.21 4.52
C GLN A 258 -28.01 -10.01 3.31
N ALA A 259 -28.26 -8.78 2.87
CA ALA A 259 -29.00 -8.48 1.64
C ALA A 259 -28.30 -9.03 0.39
N HIS A 260 -26.97 -9.21 0.45
CA HIS A 260 -26.14 -9.80 -0.59
C HIS A 260 -25.81 -11.30 -0.33
N GLY A 261 -26.75 -12.02 0.28
CA GLY A 261 -26.63 -13.47 0.52
C GLY A 261 -25.65 -13.89 1.60
N GLY A 262 -25.20 -12.97 2.45
CA GLY A 262 -24.21 -13.19 3.50
C GLY A 262 -22.77 -13.29 2.96
N MET A 263 -22.54 -13.00 1.68
CA MET A 263 -21.22 -13.03 1.07
C MET A 263 -20.37 -11.87 1.60
N ALA A 264 -19.08 -12.11 1.85
CA ALA A 264 -18.13 -11.06 2.20
C ALA A 264 -17.96 -10.07 1.05
N LEU A 265 -17.60 -8.80 1.36
CA LEU A 265 -17.57 -7.73 0.36
C LEU A 265 -16.57 -8.03 -0.77
N VAL A 266 -15.35 -8.50 -0.46
CA VAL A 266 -14.33 -8.80 -1.50
C VAL A 266 -14.81 -9.89 -2.47
N PRO A 267 -15.24 -11.10 -2.05
CA PRO A 267 -15.78 -12.10 -2.95
C PRO A 267 -16.95 -11.59 -3.79
N TRP A 268 -17.89 -10.90 -3.18
CA TRP A 268 -19.03 -10.32 -3.89
C TRP A 268 -18.59 -9.32 -4.97
N TYR A 269 -17.67 -8.43 -4.62
CA TYR A 269 -17.13 -7.43 -5.57
C TYR A 269 -16.43 -8.10 -6.76
N LEU A 270 -15.64 -9.15 -6.49
CA LEU A 270 -14.99 -9.94 -7.54
C LEU A 270 -16.00 -10.63 -8.46
N GLU A 271 -17.11 -11.17 -7.93
CA GLU A 271 -18.19 -11.71 -8.76
C GLU A 271 -18.79 -10.64 -9.68
N GLN A 272 -19.05 -9.43 -9.15
CA GLN A 272 -19.56 -8.34 -9.98
C GLN A 272 -18.58 -7.96 -11.10
N VAL A 273 -17.27 -7.94 -10.82
CA VAL A 273 -16.23 -7.67 -11.84
C VAL A 273 -16.25 -8.73 -12.94
N CYS A 274 -16.32 -10.01 -12.59
CA CYS A 274 -16.39 -11.10 -13.56
C CYS A 274 -17.70 -11.10 -14.37
N ASP A 275 -18.82 -10.87 -13.72
CA ASP A 275 -20.11 -10.78 -14.38
C ASP A 275 -20.16 -9.62 -15.38
N TYR A 276 -19.60 -8.47 -15.01
CA TYR A 276 -19.48 -7.34 -15.92
C TYR A 276 -18.61 -7.68 -17.12
N GLN A 277 -17.46 -8.32 -16.90
CA GLN A 277 -16.57 -8.75 -17.98
C GLN A 277 -17.26 -9.74 -18.91
N GLN A 278 -18.03 -10.69 -18.39
CA GLN A 278 -18.79 -11.66 -19.22
C GLN A 278 -19.87 -10.97 -20.05
N GLN A 279 -20.56 -9.98 -19.48
CA GLN A 279 -21.66 -9.27 -20.14
C GLN A 279 -21.19 -8.23 -21.17
N HIS A 280 -20.07 -7.55 -20.91
CA HIS A 280 -19.62 -6.41 -21.69
C HIS A 280 -18.31 -6.65 -22.45
N GLY A 281 -17.60 -7.75 -22.19
CA GLY A 281 -16.31 -8.06 -22.81
C GLY A 281 -15.15 -7.17 -22.33
N VAL A 282 -15.34 -6.42 -21.25
CA VAL A 282 -14.36 -5.47 -20.69
C VAL A 282 -14.14 -5.79 -19.22
N ARG A 283 -12.88 -6.00 -18.83
CA ARG A 283 -12.49 -6.15 -17.42
C ARG A 283 -12.33 -4.76 -16.82
N LEU A 284 -13.13 -4.44 -15.79
CA LEU A 284 -13.09 -3.15 -15.11
C LEU A 284 -11.95 -3.03 -14.10
N ILE A 285 -11.55 -4.14 -13.46
CA ILE A 285 -10.53 -4.19 -12.42
C ILE A 285 -9.46 -5.18 -12.84
N ASP A 286 -8.21 -4.73 -12.90
CA ASP A 286 -7.07 -5.56 -13.24
C ASP A 286 -6.34 -6.07 -11.99
N TYR A 287 -6.39 -5.29 -10.90
CA TYR A 287 -5.80 -5.65 -9.60
C TYR A 287 -6.81 -5.43 -8.47
N LEU A 288 -7.00 -6.46 -7.63
CA LEU A 288 -7.64 -6.31 -6.33
C LEU A 288 -6.68 -5.52 -5.43
N ASP A 289 -7.07 -4.32 -5.04
CA ASP A 289 -6.22 -3.42 -4.27
C ASP A 289 -6.65 -3.32 -2.82
N LEU A 290 -5.68 -3.51 -1.94
CA LEU A 290 -5.85 -3.58 -0.49
C LEU A 290 -4.87 -2.65 0.21
N HIS A 291 -5.27 -2.18 1.40
CA HIS A 291 -4.36 -1.64 2.40
C HIS A 291 -4.30 -2.60 3.59
N TYR A 292 -3.14 -2.73 4.18
CA TYR A 292 -2.99 -3.54 5.38
C TYR A 292 -1.97 -2.93 6.36
N TYR A 293 -2.45 -2.71 7.58
CA TYR A 293 -1.64 -2.27 8.70
C TYR A 293 -1.80 -3.27 9.85
N PRO A 294 -0.73 -3.90 10.33
CA PRO A 294 -0.82 -4.81 11.47
C PRO A 294 -1.35 -4.06 12.67
N GLN A 295 -2.30 -4.69 13.37
CA GLN A 295 -3.02 -4.07 14.45
C GLN A 295 -2.32 -4.28 15.80
N GLY A 296 -2.80 -3.61 16.85
CA GLY A 296 -2.26 -3.78 18.20
C GLY A 296 -0.98 -3.00 18.48
N GLY A 297 -0.82 -1.84 17.83
CA GLY A 297 0.24 -0.87 18.13
C GLY A 297 1.60 -1.19 17.50
N VAL A 298 1.66 -2.07 16.50
CA VAL A 298 2.92 -2.50 15.88
C VAL A 298 3.22 -1.86 14.52
N SER A 299 2.26 -1.15 13.91
CA SER A 299 2.42 -0.51 12.59
C SER A 299 3.44 0.65 12.59
N GLY A 300 3.66 1.29 13.75
CA GLY A 300 4.55 2.46 13.86
C GLY A 300 3.94 3.76 13.30
N LEU A 301 2.61 3.79 13.07
CA LEU A 301 1.94 5.01 12.61
C LEU A 301 1.82 6.08 13.71
N GLU A 302 1.61 5.66 14.96
CA GLU A 302 1.43 6.56 16.11
C GLU A 302 2.72 6.73 16.92
N THR A 303 3.43 5.62 17.15
CA THR A 303 4.66 5.58 17.96
C THR A 303 5.68 4.62 17.36
N PRO A 304 6.98 4.84 17.56
CA PRO A 304 8.03 3.93 17.06
C PRO A 304 7.84 2.48 17.54
N GLY A 305 7.54 2.28 18.83
CA GLY A 305 7.28 0.97 19.42
C GLY A 305 8.46 0.01 19.34
N GLU A 306 9.67 0.46 19.67
CA GLU A 306 10.90 -0.36 19.65
C GLU A 306 11.24 -1.00 21.01
N ASP A 307 10.34 -0.93 22.00
CA ASP A 307 10.50 -1.74 23.21
C ASP A 307 10.44 -3.25 22.89
N ALA A 308 11.03 -4.06 23.78
CA ALA A 308 11.22 -5.50 23.54
C ALA A 308 9.91 -6.25 23.24
N THR A 309 8.79 -5.84 23.85
CA THR A 309 7.49 -6.48 23.65
C THR A 309 6.90 -6.11 22.29
N THR A 310 6.86 -4.82 21.96
CA THR A 310 6.29 -4.31 20.73
C THR A 310 7.11 -4.74 19.51
N SER A 311 8.44 -4.68 19.59
CA SER A 311 9.32 -5.10 18.49
C SER A 311 9.22 -6.61 18.24
N ALA A 312 9.16 -7.46 19.27
CA ALA A 312 8.95 -8.89 19.08
C ALA A 312 7.57 -9.20 18.48
N LYS A 313 6.51 -8.53 18.97
CA LYS A 313 5.16 -8.68 18.42
C LYS A 313 5.08 -8.21 16.95
N ARG A 314 5.76 -7.11 16.60
CA ARG A 314 5.85 -6.61 15.22
C ARG A 314 6.38 -7.68 14.28
N LEU A 315 7.48 -8.33 14.62
CA LEU A 315 8.08 -9.35 13.76
C LEU A 315 7.20 -10.60 13.67
N ARG A 316 6.56 -11.03 14.77
CA ARG A 316 5.59 -12.13 14.71
C ARG A 316 4.36 -11.79 13.87
N SER A 317 3.91 -10.52 13.83
CA SER A 317 2.74 -10.12 13.05
C SER A 317 2.94 -10.23 11.53
N LEU A 318 4.17 -10.40 11.04
CA LEU A 318 4.45 -10.72 9.63
C LEU A 318 3.75 -12.03 9.19
N ARG A 319 3.52 -12.95 10.12
CA ARG A 319 2.77 -14.19 9.87
C ARG A 319 1.30 -13.94 9.49
N GLU A 320 0.75 -12.78 9.81
CA GLU A 320 -0.60 -12.37 9.38
C GLU A 320 -0.72 -12.30 7.85
N LEU A 321 0.38 -12.07 7.14
CA LEU A 321 0.39 -11.98 5.69
C LEU A 321 0.22 -13.34 5.00
N TRP A 322 0.65 -14.46 5.61
CA TRP A 322 0.79 -15.72 4.89
C TRP A 322 0.47 -17.00 5.68
N ASP A 323 0.51 -16.98 7.02
CA ASP A 323 0.46 -18.21 7.82
C ASP A 323 -0.99 -18.56 8.23
N PRO A 324 -1.56 -19.65 7.69
CA PRO A 324 -2.92 -20.04 8.03
C PRO A 324 -3.08 -20.60 9.45
N ALA A 325 -1.98 -20.85 10.17
CA ALA A 325 -2.01 -21.31 11.56
C ALA A 325 -1.85 -20.17 12.57
N TRP A 326 -1.54 -18.95 12.10
CA TRP A 326 -1.30 -17.81 12.97
C TRP A 326 -2.58 -17.03 13.27
N VAL A 327 -2.84 -16.80 14.56
CA VAL A 327 -3.91 -15.92 15.03
C VAL A 327 -3.32 -14.56 15.41
N ALA A 328 -3.87 -13.48 14.83
CA ALA A 328 -3.38 -12.13 15.06
C ALA A 328 -3.42 -11.75 16.55
N GLU A 329 -2.29 -11.23 17.06
CA GLU A 329 -2.14 -10.75 18.44
C GLU A 329 -2.73 -9.33 18.60
N SER A 330 -3.97 -9.13 18.15
CA SER A 330 -4.63 -7.83 18.13
C SER A 330 -6.13 -7.97 18.38
N TRP A 331 -6.90 -6.88 18.26
CA TRP A 331 -8.35 -6.91 18.34
C TRP A 331 -9.00 -7.82 17.29
N ILE A 332 -8.32 -8.08 16.17
CA ILE A 332 -8.78 -9.01 15.12
C ILE A 332 -8.97 -10.41 15.72
N ASN A 333 -8.00 -10.91 16.49
CA ASN A 333 -8.07 -12.19 17.20
C ASN A 333 -8.61 -13.34 16.33
N ASP A 334 -8.15 -13.37 15.08
CA ASP A 334 -8.53 -14.36 14.06
C ASP A 334 -7.32 -14.63 13.15
N THR A 335 -7.43 -15.67 12.34
CA THR A 335 -6.44 -15.97 11.30
C THR A 335 -6.60 -15.00 10.14
N VAL A 336 -5.67 -14.07 9.99
CA VAL A 336 -5.71 -13.10 8.88
C VAL A 336 -5.36 -13.77 7.57
N ASN A 337 -4.19 -14.42 7.48
CA ASN A 337 -3.73 -15.15 6.28
C ASN A 337 -3.99 -14.35 4.99
N LEU A 338 -3.54 -13.08 4.99
CA LEU A 338 -4.02 -12.05 4.06
C LEU A 338 -3.87 -12.44 2.60
N ILE A 339 -2.64 -12.70 2.17
CA ILE A 339 -2.34 -12.88 0.74
C ILE A 339 -2.93 -14.19 0.21
N PRO A 340 -2.76 -15.36 0.86
CA PRO A 340 -3.39 -16.59 0.42
C PRO A 340 -4.93 -16.51 0.42
N ARG A 341 -5.53 -15.81 1.41
CA ARG A 341 -6.98 -15.58 1.44
C ARG A 341 -7.45 -14.80 0.21
N MET A 342 -6.77 -13.68 -0.12
CA MET A 342 -7.14 -12.86 -1.26
C MET A 342 -6.92 -13.59 -2.59
N ARG A 343 -5.85 -14.36 -2.71
CA ARG A 343 -5.60 -15.23 -3.88
C ARG A 343 -6.70 -16.26 -4.05
N SER A 344 -7.09 -16.95 -2.96
CA SER A 344 -8.21 -17.91 -3.00
C SER A 344 -9.51 -17.24 -3.45
N TRP A 345 -9.82 -16.04 -2.93
CA TRP A 345 -11.02 -15.32 -3.36
C TRP A 345 -10.96 -14.87 -4.83
N VAL A 346 -9.80 -14.44 -5.31
CA VAL A 346 -9.61 -14.14 -6.74
C VAL A 346 -9.80 -15.39 -7.58
N ASP A 347 -9.16 -16.49 -7.23
CA ASP A 347 -9.23 -17.74 -8.00
C ASP A 347 -10.65 -18.32 -8.04
N ASP A 348 -11.39 -18.21 -6.93
CA ASP A 348 -12.75 -18.74 -6.79
C ASP A 348 -13.82 -17.87 -7.47
N HIS A 349 -13.65 -16.53 -7.48
CA HIS A 349 -14.72 -15.61 -7.90
C HIS A 349 -14.41 -14.84 -9.19
N CYS A 350 -13.14 -14.46 -9.45
CA CYS A 350 -12.73 -13.79 -10.69
C CYS A 350 -11.27 -14.07 -11.08
N PRO A 351 -10.97 -15.25 -11.64
CA PRO A 351 -9.60 -15.65 -11.96
C PRO A 351 -8.89 -14.69 -12.91
N GLY A 352 -7.59 -14.52 -12.67
CA GLY A 352 -6.71 -13.70 -13.50
C GLY A 352 -6.69 -12.22 -13.15
N ILE A 353 -7.28 -11.80 -12.04
CA ILE A 353 -7.05 -10.48 -11.42
C ILE A 353 -5.74 -10.56 -10.62
N GLY A 354 -4.89 -9.53 -10.77
CA GLY A 354 -3.69 -9.36 -9.97
C GLY A 354 -4.01 -8.93 -8.52
N LEU A 355 -2.99 -8.91 -7.66
CA LEU A 355 -3.12 -8.47 -6.28
C LEU A 355 -2.20 -7.27 -6.00
N ALA A 356 -2.77 -6.17 -5.52
CA ALA A 356 -2.05 -4.99 -5.11
C ALA A 356 -2.21 -4.72 -3.60
N VAL A 357 -1.13 -4.28 -2.95
CA VAL A 357 -1.15 -3.77 -1.58
C VAL A 357 -0.57 -2.35 -1.62
N THR A 358 -1.44 -1.37 -1.87
CA THR A 358 -1.00 -0.01 -2.16
C THR A 358 -0.81 0.89 -0.94
N GLU A 359 -1.14 0.38 0.25
CA GLU A 359 -0.65 0.92 1.52
C GLU A 359 -0.38 -0.20 2.53
N TYR A 360 0.80 -0.17 3.12
CA TYR A 360 1.18 -1.00 4.26
C TYR A 360 2.30 -0.32 5.05
N ARG A 361 2.44 -0.65 6.34
CA ARG A 361 3.59 -0.21 7.15
C ARG A 361 3.79 -1.11 8.35
N TRP A 362 5.05 -1.45 8.66
CA TRP A 362 5.49 -2.18 9.84
C TRP A 362 6.60 -1.40 10.54
N GLY A 363 6.25 -0.64 11.58
CA GLY A 363 7.20 0.04 12.44
C GLY A 363 7.67 1.41 11.93
N ASP A 364 8.56 1.98 12.72
CA ASP A 364 9.19 3.28 12.49
C ASP A 364 10.37 3.18 11.52
N ASP A 365 10.72 4.28 10.88
CA ASP A 365 11.77 4.30 9.87
C ASP A 365 13.16 4.05 10.44
N ASP A 366 13.46 4.58 11.64
CA ASP A 366 14.74 4.39 12.34
C ASP A 366 14.79 3.11 13.18
N GLY A 367 13.63 2.47 13.39
CA GLY A 367 13.52 1.32 14.25
C GLY A 367 14.12 0.05 13.65
N PRO A 368 15.03 -0.65 14.34
CA PRO A 368 15.62 -1.90 13.85
C PRO A 368 14.56 -2.96 13.51
N SER A 369 13.51 -3.08 14.33
CA SER A 369 12.44 -4.04 14.07
C SER A 369 11.54 -3.59 12.90
N GLY A 370 11.37 -2.29 12.70
CA GLY A 370 10.65 -1.73 11.55
C GLY A 370 11.39 -1.99 10.24
N ALA A 371 12.70 -1.76 10.21
CA ALA A 371 13.54 -2.04 9.04
C ALA A 371 13.59 -3.54 8.71
N LEU A 372 13.76 -4.40 9.72
CA LEU A 372 13.76 -5.85 9.52
C LEU A 372 12.40 -6.34 9.00
N ALA A 373 11.30 -5.86 9.59
CA ALA A 373 9.97 -6.16 9.12
C ALA A 373 9.73 -5.68 7.69
N GLN A 374 10.18 -4.46 7.34
CA GLN A 374 10.06 -3.95 5.96
C GLN A 374 10.78 -4.84 4.95
N ALA A 375 12.00 -5.29 5.25
CA ALA A 375 12.74 -6.18 4.35
C ALA A 375 12.03 -7.52 4.18
N GLU A 376 11.52 -8.09 5.28
CA GLU A 376 10.83 -9.38 5.22
C GLU A 376 9.44 -9.27 4.57
N VAL A 377 8.71 -8.16 4.74
CA VAL A 377 7.46 -7.90 3.99
C VAL A 377 7.70 -7.98 2.49
N LEU A 378 8.80 -7.39 1.99
CA LEU A 378 9.13 -7.47 0.55
C LEU A 378 9.44 -8.92 0.11
N ALA A 379 10.12 -9.70 0.95
CA ALA A 379 10.36 -11.12 0.68
C ALA A 379 9.05 -11.94 0.67
N ILE A 380 8.15 -11.69 1.63
CA ILE A 380 6.83 -12.32 1.70
C ILE A 380 6.01 -11.96 0.46
N PHE A 381 5.95 -10.69 0.08
CA PHE A 381 5.21 -10.26 -1.12
C PHE A 381 5.72 -10.95 -2.39
N GLY A 382 7.04 -11.07 -2.54
CA GLY A 382 7.64 -11.81 -3.66
C GLY A 382 7.28 -13.30 -3.65
N ARG A 383 7.33 -13.95 -2.47
CA ARG A 383 6.98 -15.37 -2.32
C ARG A 383 5.51 -15.64 -2.58
N GLU A 384 4.63 -14.81 -2.03
CA GLU A 384 3.18 -14.97 -2.13
C GLU A 384 2.59 -14.39 -3.43
N GLY A 385 3.41 -13.75 -4.27
CA GLY A 385 3.02 -13.27 -5.59
C GLY A 385 2.17 -12.00 -5.57
N VAL A 386 2.44 -11.04 -4.69
CA VAL A 386 1.85 -9.70 -4.79
C VAL A 386 2.45 -8.98 -6.00
N ASP A 387 1.60 -8.47 -6.88
CA ASP A 387 2.02 -7.87 -8.15
C ASP A 387 2.50 -6.42 -7.97
N ILE A 388 1.83 -5.65 -7.10
CA ILE A 388 2.14 -4.23 -6.83
C ILE A 388 2.10 -3.99 -5.33
N ALA A 389 3.11 -3.29 -4.80
CA ALA A 389 3.13 -2.91 -3.40
C ALA A 389 3.69 -1.49 -3.19
N ASN A 390 3.04 -0.69 -2.34
CA ASN A 390 3.49 0.65 -1.97
C ASN A 390 3.45 0.82 -0.45
N ARG A 391 4.60 1.13 0.16
CA ARG A 391 4.66 1.47 1.58
C ARG A 391 4.06 2.86 1.85
N TRP A 392 3.40 3.00 2.97
CA TRP A 392 2.95 4.27 3.52
C TRP A 392 3.92 4.76 4.62
N VAL A 393 4.65 5.83 4.49
CA VAL A 393 5.01 6.65 3.34
C VAL A 393 6.43 6.27 2.90
N ALA A 394 7.07 7.01 1.95
CA ALA A 394 8.50 6.82 1.72
C ALA A 394 9.27 6.98 3.04
N PRO A 395 10.25 6.12 3.33
CA PRO A 395 11.08 6.28 4.53
C PRO A 395 11.90 7.57 4.46
N GLU A 396 12.19 8.15 5.61
CA GLU A 396 13.13 9.27 5.68
C GLU A 396 14.51 8.81 5.20
N PRO A 397 15.25 9.67 4.47
CA PRO A 397 16.62 9.37 4.08
C PRO A 397 17.51 9.03 5.28
N ASP A 398 18.50 8.19 5.07
CA ASP A 398 19.48 7.74 6.09
C ASP A 398 18.88 6.90 7.24
N THR A 399 17.64 6.43 7.11
CA THR A 399 17.02 5.53 8.08
C THR A 399 17.27 4.05 7.78
N ARG A 400 17.10 3.18 8.78
CA ARG A 400 17.25 1.72 8.62
C ARG A 400 16.24 1.12 7.64
N THR A 401 15.07 1.71 7.51
CA THR A 401 14.07 1.27 6.52
C THR A 401 14.55 1.48 5.08
N VAL A 402 15.42 2.46 4.82
CA VAL A 402 16.07 2.62 3.52
C VAL A 402 17.01 1.44 3.22
N ASP A 403 17.74 0.92 4.22
CA ASP A 403 18.57 -0.29 4.06
C ASP A 403 17.73 -1.51 3.64
N ALA A 404 16.50 -1.62 4.14
CA ALA A 404 15.57 -2.67 3.73
C ALA A 404 15.21 -2.58 2.23
N PHE A 405 14.91 -1.38 1.72
CA PHE A 405 14.66 -1.18 0.29
C PHE A 405 15.92 -1.38 -0.55
N ARG A 406 17.08 -0.88 -0.07
CA ARG A 406 18.36 -1.03 -0.74
C ARG A 406 18.75 -2.50 -0.90
N LEU A 407 18.48 -3.34 0.11
CA LEU A 407 18.70 -4.79 0.02
C LEU A 407 18.01 -5.44 -1.19
N PHE A 408 16.83 -4.93 -1.58
CA PHE A 408 16.09 -5.45 -2.73
C PHE A 408 16.41 -4.74 -4.06
N LEU A 409 16.76 -3.46 -4.01
CA LEU A 409 16.85 -2.61 -5.20
C LEU A 409 18.28 -2.29 -5.63
N ASP A 410 19.26 -2.40 -4.72
CA ASP A 410 20.67 -2.07 -4.97
C ASP A 410 21.57 -2.62 -3.85
N TYR A 411 21.61 -3.96 -3.66
CA TYR A 411 22.29 -4.57 -2.52
C TYR A 411 23.82 -4.47 -2.55
N ASP A 412 24.41 -4.13 -3.69
CA ASP A 412 25.85 -4.09 -3.91
C ASP A 412 26.40 -2.71 -4.30
N ASP A 413 25.58 -1.66 -4.20
CA ASP A 413 25.87 -0.29 -4.66
C ASP A 413 26.27 -0.20 -6.16
N ALA A 414 25.86 -1.21 -6.94
CA ALA A 414 26.13 -1.32 -8.38
C ALA A 414 24.83 -1.54 -9.19
N GLY A 415 23.67 -1.41 -8.56
CA GLY A 415 22.35 -1.54 -9.16
C GLY A 415 21.84 -2.98 -9.22
N SER A 416 22.45 -3.93 -8.51
CA SER A 416 21.95 -5.30 -8.46
C SER A 416 20.69 -5.41 -7.61
N ARG A 417 19.68 -6.08 -8.16
CA ARG A 417 18.35 -6.24 -7.55
C ARG A 417 18.05 -7.71 -7.23
N ILE A 418 17.17 -7.92 -6.25
CA ILE A 418 16.57 -9.23 -6.01
C ILE A 418 15.44 -9.39 -7.02
N VAL A 419 15.69 -10.10 -8.10
CA VAL A 419 14.74 -10.41 -9.18
C VAL A 419 14.98 -11.84 -9.65
N GLY A 420 13.92 -12.55 -10.03
CA GLY A 420 13.97 -13.93 -10.49
C GLY A 420 12.74 -14.71 -10.02
N ASP A 421 12.81 -16.03 -10.13
CA ASP A 421 11.74 -16.92 -9.72
C ASP A 421 11.86 -17.24 -8.22
N SER A 422 10.79 -16.99 -7.45
CA SER A 422 10.72 -17.41 -6.06
C SER A 422 10.76 -18.94 -5.98
N VAL A 423 11.70 -19.48 -5.19
CA VAL A 423 11.84 -20.92 -4.98
C VAL A 423 11.62 -21.29 -3.53
N ALA A 424 11.27 -22.55 -3.28
CA ALA A 424 10.97 -23.01 -1.93
C ALA A 424 12.19 -22.85 -1.00
N ALA A 425 11.97 -22.16 0.12
CA ALA A 425 12.89 -22.05 1.23
C ALA A 425 12.14 -22.35 2.53
N VAL A 426 12.70 -23.22 3.36
CA VAL A 426 12.06 -23.69 4.59
C VAL A 426 13.03 -23.48 5.75
N SER A 427 12.57 -22.84 6.81
CA SER A 427 13.25 -22.77 8.09
C SER A 427 12.64 -23.76 9.07
N ASP A 428 13.45 -24.39 9.89
CA ASP A 428 13.04 -25.23 11.02
C ASP A 428 12.75 -24.42 12.31
N ASP A 429 13.02 -23.12 12.27
CA ASP A 429 12.80 -22.18 13.38
C ASP A 429 12.11 -20.90 12.88
N LEU A 430 10.84 -21.03 12.51
CA LEU A 430 10.05 -19.91 11.96
C LEU A 430 9.77 -18.77 12.97
N GLU A 431 10.02 -18.99 14.25
CA GLU A 431 9.82 -17.95 15.26
C GLU A 431 11.00 -16.98 15.30
N ASP A 432 12.22 -17.52 15.23
CA ASP A 432 13.44 -16.73 15.37
C ASP A 432 14.17 -16.48 14.04
N VAL A 433 14.09 -17.42 13.08
CA VAL A 433 14.79 -17.29 11.79
C VAL A 433 13.86 -17.66 10.64
N THR A 434 13.64 -16.74 9.72
CA THR A 434 12.89 -16.98 8.49
C THR A 434 13.80 -16.99 7.28
N SER A 435 13.39 -17.68 6.21
CA SER A 435 14.18 -17.84 5.00
C SER A 435 13.33 -17.69 3.73
N TYR A 436 13.92 -17.06 2.71
CA TYR A 436 13.36 -16.91 1.37
C TYR A 436 14.47 -17.12 0.34
N ALA A 437 14.10 -17.55 -0.85
CA ALA A 437 15.07 -17.76 -1.90
C ALA A 437 14.52 -17.38 -3.28
N VAL A 438 15.41 -16.87 -4.13
CA VAL A 438 15.10 -16.50 -5.52
C VAL A 438 16.17 -17.08 -6.45
N ASP A 439 15.74 -17.81 -7.48
CA ASP A 439 16.64 -18.24 -8.56
C ASP A 439 16.69 -17.17 -9.66
N ARG A 440 17.86 -16.59 -9.85
CA ARG A 440 18.17 -15.65 -10.90
C ARG A 440 19.06 -16.30 -11.96
N ASN A 441 18.45 -17.13 -12.81
CA ASN A 441 19.15 -17.79 -13.93
C ASN A 441 20.42 -18.55 -13.48
N GLY A 442 20.31 -19.42 -12.47
CA GLY A 442 21.41 -20.23 -11.96
C GLY A 442 22.27 -19.52 -10.90
N THR A 443 21.84 -18.37 -10.42
CA THR A 443 22.36 -17.72 -9.22
C THR A 443 21.27 -17.70 -8.16
N LEU A 444 21.49 -18.36 -7.05
CA LEU A 444 20.56 -18.38 -5.92
C LEU A 444 20.81 -17.17 -5.01
N LEU A 445 19.76 -16.42 -4.74
CA LEU A 445 19.74 -15.34 -3.77
C LEU A 445 18.98 -15.85 -2.55
N VAL A 446 19.67 -16.07 -1.42
CA VAL A 446 19.09 -16.59 -0.19
C VAL A 446 18.99 -15.47 0.83
N LEU A 447 17.77 -15.15 1.25
CA LEU A 447 17.48 -14.19 2.31
C LEU A 447 17.25 -14.93 3.62
N LEU A 448 17.92 -14.48 4.68
CA LEU A 448 17.78 -15.00 6.02
C LEU A 448 17.54 -13.84 7.00
N PHE A 449 16.46 -13.91 7.76
CA PHE A 449 16.06 -12.89 8.73
C PHE A 449 16.18 -13.47 10.15
N ASN A 450 17.01 -12.86 10.99
CA ASN A 450 17.09 -13.21 12.40
C ASN A 450 16.21 -12.26 13.21
N HIS A 451 15.11 -12.76 13.74
CA HIS A 451 14.16 -12.03 14.60
C HIS A 451 14.59 -11.97 16.06
N ASP A 452 15.54 -12.80 16.48
CA ASP A 452 16.00 -12.85 17.86
C ASP A 452 16.84 -11.61 18.22
N THR A 453 16.91 -11.33 19.49
CA THR A 453 17.80 -10.33 20.10
C THR A 453 19.21 -10.85 20.36
N THR A 454 19.49 -12.09 19.99
CA THR A 454 20.80 -12.75 20.05
C THR A 454 21.22 -13.27 18.69
N ALA A 455 22.51 -13.48 18.50
CA ALA A 455 23.02 -14.09 17.28
C ALA A 455 22.59 -15.56 17.16
N ARG A 456 22.30 -15.99 15.93
CA ARG A 456 21.94 -17.38 15.59
C ARG A 456 22.94 -17.95 14.59
N GLN A 457 23.13 -19.25 14.61
CA GLN A 457 23.89 -19.97 13.57
C GLN A 457 22.89 -20.58 12.59
N ALA A 458 23.13 -20.36 11.30
CA ALA A 458 22.32 -20.94 10.23
C ALA A 458 23.17 -21.86 9.37
N THR A 459 22.66 -23.07 9.12
CA THR A 459 23.16 -23.97 8.07
C THR A 459 22.12 -24.02 6.98
N VAL A 460 22.49 -23.66 5.76
CA VAL A 460 21.61 -23.68 4.57
C VAL A 460 21.99 -24.86 3.68
N ASP A 461 21.02 -25.74 3.45
CA ASP A 461 21.16 -26.87 2.52
C ASP A 461 20.43 -26.55 1.21
N VAL A 462 21.15 -26.63 0.10
CA VAL A 462 20.67 -26.31 -1.25
C VAL A 462 20.58 -27.58 -2.07
N ALA A 463 19.36 -28.10 -2.22
CA ALA A 463 19.09 -29.37 -2.89
C ALA A 463 19.62 -29.42 -4.35
N ALA A 464 19.64 -28.27 -5.03
CA ALA A 464 20.15 -28.17 -6.40
C ALA A 464 21.69 -28.22 -6.50
N GLY A 465 22.38 -28.15 -5.35
CA GLY A 465 23.85 -28.06 -5.28
C GLY A 465 24.39 -26.66 -5.57
N LEU A 466 25.63 -26.43 -5.18
CA LEU A 466 26.34 -25.17 -5.27
C LEU A 466 27.58 -25.30 -6.13
N ALA A 467 27.92 -24.27 -6.92
CA ALA A 467 29.09 -24.28 -7.83
C ALA A 467 30.30 -23.52 -7.26
N GLY A 468 30.21 -22.95 -6.06
CA GLY A 468 31.30 -22.19 -5.44
C GLY A 468 30.82 -21.34 -4.27
N ASP A 469 31.73 -20.54 -3.72
CA ASP A 469 31.48 -19.66 -2.59
C ASP A 469 30.44 -18.58 -2.92
N GLY A 470 29.67 -18.18 -1.90
CA GLY A 470 28.70 -17.10 -1.98
C GLY A 470 29.30 -15.75 -1.57
N GLN A 471 28.59 -14.67 -1.89
CA GLN A 471 28.85 -13.31 -1.40
C GLN A 471 27.74 -12.91 -0.43
N LEU A 472 28.09 -12.41 0.76
CA LEU A 472 27.16 -11.98 1.81
C LEU A 472 27.03 -10.47 1.84
N TYR A 473 25.79 -10.01 1.85
CA TYR A 473 25.37 -8.65 2.13
C TYR A 473 24.45 -8.65 3.34
N ARG A 474 24.51 -7.61 4.19
CA ARG A 474 23.75 -7.60 5.44
C ARG A 474 23.56 -6.20 5.97
N PHE A 475 22.39 -5.98 6.59
CA PHE A 475 22.22 -4.96 7.62
C PHE A 475 21.74 -5.58 8.92
N ASP A 476 21.96 -4.91 10.04
CA ASP A 476 21.49 -5.34 11.36
C ASP A 476 21.04 -4.15 12.22
N ALA A 477 20.71 -4.37 13.48
CA ALA A 477 20.25 -3.31 14.39
C ALA A 477 21.24 -2.13 14.54
N VAL A 478 22.52 -2.35 14.24
CA VAL A 478 23.60 -1.37 14.47
C VAL A 478 24.23 -0.90 13.15
N ASN A 479 24.43 -1.82 12.22
CA ASN A 479 25.19 -1.58 11.00
C ASN A 479 24.25 -1.42 9.78
N PRO A 480 24.49 -0.42 8.91
CA PRO A 480 23.76 -0.28 7.65
C PRO A 480 24.08 -1.45 6.70
N LEU A 481 23.33 -1.53 5.60
CA LEU A 481 23.59 -2.51 4.55
C LEU A 481 25.01 -2.37 4.00
N ALA A 482 25.72 -3.47 3.99
CA ALA A 482 27.08 -3.54 3.45
C ALA A 482 27.42 -4.94 2.94
N ALA A 483 28.40 -5.01 2.04
CA ALA A 483 29.07 -6.25 1.67
C ALA A 483 29.94 -6.74 2.83
N ILE A 484 29.66 -7.94 3.34
CA ILE A 484 30.37 -8.52 4.50
C ILE A 484 31.58 -9.34 4.03
N GLY A 485 31.46 -10.02 2.88
CA GLY A 485 32.54 -10.86 2.34
C GLY A 485 32.04 -12.19 1.82
N ALA A 486 32.97 -13.07 1.50
CA ALA A 486 32.65 -14.39 0.97
C ALA A 486 32.10 -15.33 2.07
N VAL A 487 31.15 -16.17 1.68
CA VAL A 487 30.64 -17.30 2.46
C VAL A 487 31.13 -18.58 1.80
N ALA A 488 31.95 -19.34 2.52
CA ALA A 488 32.46 -20.61 2.02
C ALA A 488 31.32 -21.62 1.86
N ALA A 489 31.25 -22.23 0.70
CA ALA A 489 30.25 -23.25 0.40
C ALA A 489 30.90 -24.61 0.13
N THR A 490 30.20 -25.66 0.51
CA THR A 490 30.46 -27.03 0.04
C THR A 490 29.61 -27.31 -1.21
N ASP A 491 29.57 -28.55 -1.65
CA ASP A 491 28.78 -28.93 -2.84
C ASP A 491 27.26 -28.64 -2.66
N THR A 492 26.76 -28.65 -1.44
CA THR A 492 25.32 -28.44 -1.15
C THR A 492 25.02 -27.51 0.01
N THR A 493 26.01 -27.12 0.82
CA THR A 493 25.75 -26.38 2.06
C THR A 493 26.65 -25.17 2.23
N PHE A 494 26.15 -24.17 2.94
CA PHE A 494 26.95 -23.11 3.54
C PHE A 494 26.45 -22.79 4.95
N GLU A 495 27.34 -22.25 5.77
CA GLU A 495 27.06 -21.88 7.16
C GLU A 495 27.41 -20.40 7.39
N LEU A 496 26.60 -19.72 8.20
CA LEU A 496 26.87 -18.35 8.61
C LEU A 496 26.26 -18.03 9.96
N GLU A 497 26.89 -17.09 10.67
CA GLU A 497 26.30 -16.44 11.82
C GLU A 497 25.35 -15.33 11.37
N LEU A 498 24.16 -15.28 11.93
CA LEU A 498 23.16 -14.23 11.79
C LEU A 498 23.17 -13.36 13.04
N PRO A 499 23.70 -12.14 13.02
CA PRO A 499 23.63 -11.23 14.16
C PRO A 499 22.19 -10.99 14.63
N ALA A 500 22.03 -10.53 15.85
CA ALA A 500 20.73 -10.14 16.38
C ALA A 500 20.02 -9.12 15.47
N ARG A 501 18.73 -9.32 15.24
CA ARG A 501 17.91 -8.40 14.42
C ARG A 501 18.58 -8.07 13.07
N SER A 502 18.92 -9.08 12.28
CA SER A 502 19.63 -8.92 11.01
C SER A 502 18.85 -9.45 9.81
N ALA A 503 19.02 -8.79 8.67
CA ALA A 503 18.66 -9.28 7.35
C ALA A 503 19.94 -9.57 6.55
N SER A 504 20.10 -10.80 6.10
CA SER A 504 21.28 -11.29 5.40
C SER A 504 20.88 -11.83 4.02
N LEU A 505 21.58 -11.38 2.99
CA LEU A 505 21.46 -11.88 1.63
C LEU A 505 22.75 -12.61 1.24
N VAL A 506 22.65 -13.90 0.91
CA VAL A 506 23.75 -14.67 0.31
C VAL A 506 23.45 -14.87 -1.17
N VAL A 507 24.35 -14.39 -2.02
CA VAL A 507 24.30 -14.56 -3.46
C VAL A 507 25.29 -15.65 -3.83
N VAL A 508 24.81 -16.82 -4.27
CA VAL A 508 25.63 -18.01 -4.49
C VAL A 508 25.30 -18.67 -5.84
N PRO A 509 26.31 -19.12 -6.63
CA PRO A 509 26.06 -19.80 -7.89
C PRO A 509 25.51 -21.21 -7.65
N LEU A 510 24.43 -21.56 -8.38
CA LEU A 510 23.91 -22.93 -8.40
C LEU A 510 24.79 -23.85 -9.23
N GLY A 511 24.92 -25.08 -8.79
CA GLY A 511 25.56 -26.14 -9.58
C GLY A 511 24.69 -26.49 -10.79
N LEU A 512 25.34 -26.61 -11.96
CA LEU A 512 24.61 -27.05 -13.17
C LEU A 512 24.10 -28.49 -13.03
N PHE A 513 24.76 -29.30 -12.19
CA PHE A 513 24.40 -30.68 -11.88
C PHE A 513 24.79 -30.99 -10.44
N ALA A 514 23.83 -31.34 -9.61
CA ALA A 514 24.09 -31.85 -8.25
C ALA A 514 24.56 -33.31 -8.24
N ASP A 515 24.60 -33.97 -9.41
CA ASP A 515 25.09 -35.34 -9.62
C ASP A 515 26.38 -35.31 -10.40
N GLY A 516 27.46 -35.75 -9.77
CA GLY A 516 28.79 -35.91 -10.39
C GLY A 516 28.90 -37.11 -11.35
N PHE A 517 27.77 -37.70 -11.78
CA PHE A 517 27.65 -38.89 -12.60
C PHE A 517 28.20 -40.20 -11.94
N GLU A 518 28.65 -40.11 -10.68
CA GLU A 518 29.16 -41.27 -9.93
C GLU A 518 28.02 -42.24 -9.49
N SER A 519 26.78 -41.74 -9.41
CA SER A 519 25.59 -42.58 -9.11
C SER A 519 25.26 -43.55 -10.24
N GLY A 520 25.64 -43.22 -11.48
CA GLY A 520 25.33 -44.00 -12.67
C GLY A 520 23.85 -44.03 -13.04
N ASP A 521 23.05 -43.18 -12.44
CA ASP A 521 21.61 -43.04 -12.69
C ASP A 521 21.16 -41.57 -12.82
N THR A 522 19.91 -41.36 -13.14
CA THR A 522 19.32 -40.03 -13.36
C THR A 522 18.35 -39.63 -12.23
N SER A 523 18.44 -40.25 -11.05
CA SER A 523 17.51 -40.08 -9.95
C SER A 523 17.45 -38.66 -9.36
N ARG A 524 18.52 -37.86 -9.57
CA ARG A 524 18.64 -36.47 -9.18
C ARG A 524 18.35 -35.45 -10.29
N TRP A 525 17.94 -35.90 -11.47
CA TRP A 525 17.67 -35.02 -12.59
C TRP A 525 16.19 -34.61 -12.60
N SER A 526 15.93 -33.32 -12.78
CA SER A 526 14.57 -32.77 -12.85
C SER A 526 13.86 -33.10 -14.17
N ALA A 527 14.61 -33.41 -15.23
CA ALA A 527 14.11 -33.86 -16.52
C ALA A 527 15.09 -34.79 -17.20
N VAL A 528 14.60 -35.89 -17.76
CA VAL A 528 15.36 -36.83 -18.62
C VAL A 528 14.73 -36.78 -20.00
N ALA A 529 15.51 -36.40 -21.02
CA ALA A 529 15.05 -36.54 -22.39
C ALA A 529 14.99 -38.03 -22.77
N PRO A 530 13.96 -38.49 -23.50
CA PRO A 530 13.81 -39.88 -23.91
C PRO A 530 14.91 -40.36 -24.87
#